data_be5d488c96a91fc061a61bfcbe40e179
#
_entry.id   be5d488c96a91fc061a61bfcbe40e179
#
_cell.length_a   1.000
_cell.length_b   1.000
_cell.length_c   1.000
_cell.angle_alpha   90.00
_cell.angle_beta   90.00
_cell.angle_gamma   90.00
#
_symmetry.space_group_name_H-M   'P 1'
#
loop_
_entity.id
_entity.type
_entity.pdbx_description
1 polymer ?
#
loop_
_entity_poly.entity_id
_entity_poly.type
_entity_poly.pdbx_seq_one_letter_code
_entity_poly.pdbx_strand_id
1 'polypeptide(L)'
;MTTISDIGFANQAMLLMIVPHGRAEAIALYALEEGASCATVFSGHGTVPKPILRMLGLDEVRRELILITLREQEAASELLHKIRDVGHFSEKDFGIAFIQPLLKISGEKDELPAANFQFEHSDANFRALITIVENGEGHTVVDIARENGAAGATIISAMGSADHSAHVFDFDINPRKDLVLLISDKEKADSLQEALLAAFRTSTPGRGIIFSLYVTETLGIMGHENDGQPDSGIWASTAPSPHTVLLVMVNRPKTKDIIQACEAAGNMGASIIHGRGIRHTDRPGGFFRESFDIERNMILMVIKKEQEEEMIQILRALDKSDPDYALSVSATYALDFSRFSQTE
;
A
#
# COMPACT_ATOMS: atom_id res chain seq x y z
N MET A 1 29.59 -6.26 16.67
CA MET A 1 29.78 -5.48 15.43
C MET A 1 28.96 -6.19 14.38
N THR A 2 27.70 -5.80 14.21
CA THR A 2 26.81 -6.34 13.18
C THR A 2 27.17 -5.63 11.89
N THR A 3 27.65 -6.36 10.94
CA THR A 3 28.07 -5.85 9.63
C THR A 3 26.83 -5.42 8.85
N ILE A 4 26.92 -4.32 8.12
CA ILE A 4 25.88 -3.66 7.31
C ILE A 4 25.31 -4.60 6.20
N SER A 5 25.81 -5.82 6.08
CA SER A 5 25.41 -6.84 5.10
C SER A 5 24.09 -7.55 5.42
N ASP A 6 23.44 -7.29 6.55
CA ASP A 6 22.29 -8.08 7.02
C ASP A 6 20.91 -7.43 6.76
N ILE A 7 20.84 -6.35 5.96
CA ILE A 7 19.57 -5.67 5.65
C ILE A 7 19.23 -5.99 4.18
N GLY A 8 18.72 -7.19 3.93
CA GLY A 8 18.26 -7.59 2.62
C GLY A 8 16.76 -7.35 2.46
N PHE A 9 16.35 -6.62 1.41
CA PHE A 9 15.03 -6.82 0.83
C PHE A 9 15.02 -8.23 0.20
N ALA A 10 13.90 -8.94 0.29
CA ALA A 10 13.71 -10.11 -0.54
C ALA A 10 13.68 -9.68 -2.01
N ASN A 11 14.03 -10.55 -2.93
CA ASN A 11 13.85 -10.30 -4.38
C ASN A 11 12.36 -10.29 -4.78
N GLN A 12 11.54 -9.63 -3.99
CA GLN A 12 10.09 -9.61 -4.11
C GLN A 12 9.61 -8.17 -4.18
N ALA A 13 8.61 -7.94 -4.99
CA ALA A 13 8.05 -6.61 -5.17
C ALA A 13 6.53 -6.61 -5.23
N MET A 14 5.98 -5.45 -4.98
CA MET A 14 4.58 -5.16 -5.16
C MET A 14 4.45 -4.05 -6.18
N LEU A 15 3.65 -4.30 -7.21
CA LEU A 15 3.27 -3.31 -8.20
C LEU A 15 1.94 -2.70 -7.79
N LEU A 16 1.94 -1.40 -7.58
CA LEU A 16 0.74 -0.62 -7.28
C LEU A 16 0.41 0.29 -8.46
N MET A 17 -0.88 0.35 -8.80
CA MET A 17 -1.36 1.19 -9.88
C MET A 17 -2.61 1.93 -9.49
N ILE A 18 -2.67 3.21 -9.79
CA ILE A 18 -3.85 4.06 -9.64
C ILE A 18 -4.37 4.39 -11.02
N VAL A 19 -5.54 3.89 -11.36
CA VAL A 19 -6.10 3.98 -12.72
C VAL A 19 -7.51 4.57 -12.71
N PRO A 20 -8.05 5.03 -13.85
CA PRO A 20 -9.45 5.44 -13.95
C PRO A 20 -10.40 4.30 -13.59
N HIS A 21 -11.52 4.65 -12.98
CA HIS A 21 -12.56 3.68 -12.63
C HIS A 21 -13.00 2.85 -13.84
N GLY A 22 -13.13 1.54 -13.65
CA GLY A 22 -13.50 0.57 -14.68
C GLY A 22 -12.32 0.07 -15.54
N ARG A 23 -11.08 0.46 -15.24
CA ARG A 23 -9.89 -0.01 -15.95
C ARG A 23 -9.11 -1.07 -15.20
N ALA A 24 -9.30 -1.16 -13.90
CA ALA A 24 -8.52 -2.05 -13.04
C ALA A 24 -8.67 -3.53 -13.40
N GLU A 25 -9.89 -3.96 -13.76
CA GLU A 25 -10.18 -5.35 -14.08
C GLU A 25 -9.35 -5.87 -15.24
N ALA A 26 -9.35 -5.17 -16.37
CA ALA A 26 -8.60 -5.59 -17.55
C ALA A 26 -7.08 -5.62 -17.30
N ILE A 27 -6.56 -4.63 -16.55
CA ILE A 27 -5.13 -4.57 -16.20
C ILE A 27 -4.75 -5.70 -15.25
N ALA A 28 -5.59 -5.98 -14.26
CA ALA A 28 -5.33 -7.03 -13.30
C ALA A 28 -5.38 -8.43 -13.94
N LEU A 29 -6.30 -8.67 -14.87
CA LEU A 29 -6.35 -9.90 -15.67
C LEU A 29 -5.09 -10.07 -16.50
N TYR A 30 -4.70 -9.04 -17.23
CA TYR A 30 -3.48 -9.04 -18.01
C TYR A 30 -2.24 -9.36 -17.14
N ALA A 31 -2.16 -8.77 -15.95
CA ALA A 31 -1.08 -9.04 -15.02
C ALA A 31 -1.04 -10.50 -14.56
N LEU A 32 -2.19 -11.14 -14.33
CA LEU A 32 -2.27 -12.56 -13.99
C LEU A 32 -1.84 -13.45 -15.16
N GLU A 33 -2.22 -13.12 -16.40
CA GLU A 33 -1.75 -13.81 -17.61
C GLU A 33 -0.23 -13.72 -17.77
N GLU A 34 0.38 -12.60 -17.36
CA GLU A 34 1.82 -12.37 -17.37
C GLU A 34 2.54 -12.96 -16.13
N GLY A 35 1.86 -13.75 -15.31
CA GLY A 35 2.45 -14.52 -14.22
C GLY A 35 2.38 -13.88 -12.84
N ALA A 36 1.61 -12.83 -12.64
CA ALA A 36 1.35 -12.32 -11.30
C ALA A 36 0.60 -13.35 -10.45
N SER A 37 0.94 -13.45 -9.16
CA SER A 37 0.37 -14.46 -8.27
C SER A 37 -1.07 -14.12 -7.86
N CYS A 38 -1.35 -12.84 -7.64
CA CYS A 38 -2.68 -12.34 -7.31
C CYS A 38 -2.77 -10.85 -7.61
N ALA A 39 -4.00 -10.37 -7.80
CA ALA A 39 -4.31 -8.96 -7.89
C ALA A 39 -5.50 -8.63 -6.98
N THR A 40 -5.46 -7.47 -6.34
CA THR A 40 -6.57 -6.94 -5.53
C THR A 40 -6.84 -5.51 -5.95
N VAL A 41 -8.12 -5.19 -6.13
CA VAL A 41 -8.58 -3.88 -6.58
C VAL A 41 -9.35 -3.19 -5.46
N PHE A 42 -9.01 -1.96 -5.20
CA PHE A 42 -9.66 -1.08 -4.21
C PHE A 42 -10.25 0.13 -4.90
N SER A 43 -11.34 0.64 -4.36
CA SER A 43 -11.95 1.89 -4.84
C SER A 43 -11.37 3.09 -4.11
N GLY A 44 -11.10 4.16 -4.83
CA GLY A 44 -10.59 5.41 -4.30
C GLY A 44 -11.04 6.61 -5.13
N HIS A 45 -10.64 7.79 -4.72
CA HIS A 45 -10.92 9.05 -5.38
C HIS A 45 -9.61 9.80 -5.59
N GLY A 46 -9.30 10.09 -6.86
CA GLY A 46 -8.21 10.98 -7.22
C GLY A 46 -8.65 12.43 -7.11
N THR A 47 -7.76 13.27 -6.70
CA THR A 47 -8.02 14.71 -6.57
C THR A 47 -7.36 15.46 -7.73
N VAL A 48 -8.15 16.20 -8.51
CA VAL A 48 -7.66 16.94 -9.68
C VAL A 48 -7.49 18.42 -9.33
N PRO A 49 -6.34 19.04 -9.64
CA PRO A 49 -6.11 20.46 -9.34
C PRO A 49 -6.80 21.38 -10.35
N LYS A 50 -8.14 21.38 -10.41
CA LYS A 50 -8.92 22.31 -11.24
C LYS A 50 -9.83 23.17 -10.35
N PRO A 51 -9.51 24.45 -10.11
CA PRO A 51 -10.28 25.33 -9.23
C PRO A 51 -11.76 25.41 -9.59
N ILE A 52 -12.10 25.38 -10.86
CA ILE A 52 -13.49 25.44 -11.35
C ILE A 52 -14.26 24.18 -10.97
N LEU A 53 -13.63 22.98 -11.07
CA LEU A 53 -14.28 21.74 -10.70
C LEU A 53 -14.52 21.68 -9.19
N ARG A 54 -13.60 22.21 -8.38
CA ARG A 54 -13.77 22.32 -6.93
C ARG A 54 -14.94 23.19 -6.54
N MET A 55 -15.14 24.35 -7.19
CA MET A 55 -16.31 25.21 -6.97
C MET A 55 -17.63 24.50 -7.26
N LEU A 56 -17.60 23.50 -8.15
CA LEU A 56 -18.78 22.71 -8.55
C LEU A 56 -18.91 21.40 -7.76
N GLY A 57 -17.99 21.09 -6.82
CA GLY A 57 -17.94 19.80 -6.12
C GLY A 57 -17.64 18.63 -7.03
N LEU A 58 -16.96 18.84 -8.17
CA LEU A 58 -16.62 17.87 -9.19
C LEU A 58 -15.11 17.61 -9.27
N ASP A 59 -14.37 17.97 -8.26
CA ASP A 59 -12.90 17.81 -8.18
C ASP A 59 -12.46 16.40 -7.79
N GLU A 60 -13.39 15.55 -7.40
CA GLU A 60 -13.14 14.13 -7.16
C GLU A 60 -13.38 13.29 -8.42
N VAL A 61 -12.36 12.57 -8.83
CA VAL A 61 -12.45 11.61 -9.92
C VAL A 61 -12.34 10.20 -9.37
N ARG A 62 -13.31 9.35 -9.66
CA ARG A 62 -13.26 7.95 -9.24
C ARG A 62 -12.03 7.28 -9.81
N ARG A 63 -11.27 6.65 -8.93
CA ARG A 63 -10.05 5.90 -9.24
C ARG A 63 -10.15 4.49 -8.67
N GLU A 64 -9.35 3.61 -9.21
CA GLU A 64 -9.16 2.26 -8.67
C GLU A 64 -7.67 2.09 -8.38
N LEU A 65 -7.34 1.57 -7.19
CA LEU A 65 -6.01 1.14 -6.84
C LEU A 65 -5.91 -0.37 -7.07
N ILE A 66 -4.95 -0.78 -7.87
CA ILE A 66 -4.64 -2.18 -8.11
C ILE A 66 -3.35 -2.51 -7.34
N LEU A 67 -3.39 -3.59 -6.59
CA LEU A 67 -2.23 -4.11 -5.88
C LEU A 67 -1.94 -5.50 -6.42
N ILE A 68 -0.75 -5.68 -6.97
CA ILE A 68 -0.27 -6.92 -7.57
C ILE A 68 1.01 -7.33 -6.85
N THR A 69 1.06 -8.58 -6.38
CA THR A 69 2.25 -9.13 -5.73
C THR A 69 3.01 -10.00 -6.70
N LEU A 70 4.31 -9.76 -6.81
CA LEU A 70 5.22 -10.51 -7.67
C LEU A 70 6.35 -11.13 -6.85
N ARG A 71 6.81 -12.28 -7.29
CA ARG A 71 7.87 -13.04 -6.59
C ARG A 71 9.26 -12.51 -6.86
N GLU A 72 9.44 -11.79 -7.97
CA GLU A 72 10.72 -11.25 -8.41
C GLU A 72 10.57 -9.80 -8.81
N GLN A 73 11.54 -8.99 -8.45
CA GLN A 73 11.52 -7.56 -8.75
C GLN A 73 11.70 -7.29 -10.24
N GLU A 74 12.51 -8.09 -10.92
CA GLU A 74 12.68 -8.01 -12.37
C GLU A 74 11.35 -8.27 -13.08
N ALA A 75 10.59 -9.28 -12.63
CA ALA A 75 9.26 -9.56 -13.17
C ALA A 75 8.29 -8.39 -12.93
N ALA A 76 8.42 -7.64 -11.83
CA ALA A 76 7.62 -6.45 -11.58
C ALA A 76 7.97 -5.32 -12.56
N SER A 77 9.25 -5.11 -12.84
CA SER A 77 9.72 -4.12 -13.82
C SER A 77 9.27 -4.48 -15.23
N GLU A 78 9.45 -5.74 -15.65
CA GLU A 78 8.97 -6.23 -16.95
C GLU A 78 7.46 -6.04 -17.11
N LEU A 79 6.69 -6.40 -16.08
CA LEU A 79 5.23 -6.23 -16.08
C LEU A 79 4.84 -4.75 -16.17
N LEU A 80 5.54 -3.87 -15.44
CA LEU A 80 5.30 -2.43 -15.47
C LEU A 80 5.51 -1.88 -16.90
N HIS A 81 6.57 -2.30 -17.58
CA HIS A 81 6.84 -1.89 -18.96
C HIS A 81 5.79 -2.41 -19.95
N LYS A 82 5.37 -3.66 -19.81
CA LYS A 82 4.29 -4.24 -20.65
C LYS A 82 2.96 -3.52 -20.43
N ILE A 83 2.63 -3.21 -19.19
CA ILE A 83 1.40 -2.49 -18.84
C ILE A 83 1.43 -1.05 -19.37
N ARG A 84 2.59 -0.40 -19.50
CA ARG A 84 2.70 0.93 -20.12
C ARG A 84 2.00 1.00 -21.46
N ASP A 85 2.26 0.00 -22.30
CA ASP A 85 1.77 0.00 -23.68
C ASP A 85 0.31 -0.45 -23.76
N VAL A 86 -0.06 -1.48 -23.00
CA VAL A 86 -1.44 -2.05 -22.98
C VAL A 86 -2.40 -1.19 -22.17
N GLY A 87 -1.90 -0.58 -21.09
CA GLY A 87 -2.70 0.16 -20.12
C GLY A 87 -2.89 1.64 -20.46
N HIS A 88 -2.41 2.13 -21.59
CA HIS A 88 -2.49 3.55 -21.98
C HIS A 88 -1.83 4.53 -20.99
N PHE A 89 -0.84 4.10 -20.19
CA PHE A 89 -0.13 4.97 -19.24
C PHE A 89 0.67 6.09 -19.92
N SER A 90 0.86 6.01 -21.22
CA SER A 90 1.43 7.09 -22.04
C SER A 90 0.45 8.26 -22.26
N GLU A 91 -0.84 8.07 -21.98
CA GLU A 91 -1.83 9.14 -22.09
C GLU A 91 -1.77 10.04 -20.85
N LYS A 92 -1.83 11.34 -21.10
CA LYS A 92 -1.82 12.33 -20.02
C LYS A 92 -2.98 12.09 -19.03
N ASP A 93 -2.66 12.11 -17.75
CA ASP A 93 -3.64 11.96 -16.66
C ASP A 93 -4.34 10.58 -16.60
N PHE A 94 -3.84 9.56 -17.32
CA PHE A 94 -4.44 8.22 -17.27
C PHE A 94 -4.31 7.63 -15.86
N GLY A 95 -3.10 7.58 -15.32
CA GLY A 95 -2.87 6.98 -14.01
C GLY A 95 -1.40 7.02 -13.60
N ILE A 96 -1.14 6.42 -12.46
CA ILE A 96 0.21 6.28 -11.90
C ILE A 96 0.42 4.80 -11.60
N ALA A 97 1.60 4.29 -11.91
CA ALA A 97 2.03 2.97 -11.47
C ALA A 97 3.41 3.08 -10.83
N PHE A 98 3.67 2.25 -9.82
CA PHE A 98 4.97 2.23 -9.15
C PHE A 98 5.25 0.86 -8.53
N ILE A 99 6.54 0.56 -8.41
CA ILE A 99 7.04 -0.66 -7.80
C ILE A 99 7.54 -0.34 -6.40
N GLN A 100 7.11 -1.15 -5.44
CA GLN A 100 7.55 -1.12 -4.07
C GLN A 100 8.31 -2.40 -3.72
N PRO A 101 9.57 -2.32 -3.25
CA PRO A 101 10.31 -3.48 -2.80
C PRO A 101 9.74 -4.02 -1.49
N LEU A 102 9.75 -5.32 -1.32
CA LEU A 102 9.25 -6.00 -0.14
C LEU A 102 10.39 -6.65 0.64
N LEU A 103 10.28 -6.63 1.95
CA LEU A 103 11.19 -7.35 2.86
C LEU A 103 10.88 -8.85 2.85
N LYS A 104 9.59 -9.19 2.77
CA LYS A 104 9.10 -10.55 2.90
C LYS A 104 7.69 -10.66 2.35
N ILE A 105 7.38 -11.78 1.71
CA ILE A 105 6.02 -12.22 1.40
C ILE A 105 5.79 -13.57 2.08
N SER A 106 4.61 -13.76 2.66
CA SER A 106 4.14 -15.04 3.19
C SER A 106 2.76 -15.33 2.64
N GLY A 107 2.59 -16.48 2.02
CA GLY A 107 1.32 -16.97 1.46
C GLY A 107 1.58 -18.04 0.41
N GLU A 108 0.73 -19.05 0.35
CA GLU A 108 0.75 -20.24 -0.53
C GLU A 108 2.12 -20.73 -1.03
N LYS A 109 2.56 -21.79 -0.42
CA LYS A 109 3.48 -22.85 -0.90
C LYS A 109 4.99 -22.67 -0.90
N ASP A 110 5.60 -21.52 -0.71
CA ASP A 110 7.07 -21.52 -0.70
C ASP A 110 7.67 -20.57 0.36
N GLU A 111 8.41 -21.18 1.28
CA GLU A 111 9.50 -20.52 1.99
C GLU A 111 10.61 -20.25 0.97
N LEU A 112 10.52 -19.16 0.24
CA LEU A 112 11.68 -18.69 -0.51
C LEU A 112 12.71 -18.21 0.51
N PRO A 113 13.97 -18.72 0.43
CA PRO A 113 15.03 -18.21 1.29
C PRO A 113 15.10 -16.70 1.13
N ALA A 114 15.32 -16.01 2.24
CA ALA A 114 15.66 -14.59 2.19
C ALA A 114 16.90 -14.45 1.30
N ALA A 115 16.70 -14.10 0.06
CA ALA A 115 17.80 -13.73 -0.80
C ALA A 115 18.30 -12.39 -0.28
N ASN A 116 19.56 -12.34 0.13
CA ASN A 116 20.24 -11.10 0.48
C ASN A 116 20.42 -10.28 -0.81
N PHE A 117 19.37 -9.60 -1.22
CA PHE A 117 19.46 -8.65 -2.32
C PHE A 117 20.04 -7.36 -1.77
N GLN A 118 21.25 -7.07 -2.14
CA GLN A 118 21.85 -5.75 -1.92
C GLN A 118 21.38 -4.86 -3.07
N PHE A 119 20.47 -3.96 -2.78
CA PHE A 119 20.19 -2.87 -3.70
C PHE A 119 21.35 -1.89 -3.64
N GLU A 120 22.14 -1.83 -4.70
CA GLU A 120 23.13 -0.78 -4.86
C GLU A 120 22.46 0.57 -5.12
N HIS A 121 22.96 1.58 -4.46
CA HIS A 121 22.41 2.92 -4.44
C HIS A 121 22.24 3.53 -5.83
N SER A 122 21.08 3.98 -6.12
CA SER A 122 20.89 5.30 -6.61
C SER A 122 19.76 5.96 -5.84
N ASP A 123 19.73 7.23 -5.85
CA ASP A 123 18.68 8.04 -5.26
C ASP A 123 17.32 7.56 -5.76
N ALA A 124 16.70 6.63 -5.02
CA ALA A 124 15.30 6.36 -5.25
C ALA A 124 14.59 7.68 -5.07
N ASN A 125 14.45 8.36 -6.19
CA ASN A 125 14.01 9.74 -6.22
C ASN A 125 12.56 9.87 -5.77
N PHE A 126 11.86 8.73 -5.55
CA PHE A 126 10.45 8.75 -5.21
C PHE A 126 10.13 8.08 -3.88
N ARG A 127 9.11 8.62 -3.24
CA ARG A 127 8.47 8.08 -2.04
C ARG A 127 6.97 8.01 -2.26
N ALA A 128 6.36 6.95 -1.78
CA ALA A 128 4.92 6.89 -1.59
C ALA A 128 4.62 7.31 -0.15
N LEU A 129 4.09 8.51 0.03
CA LEU A 129 3.70 9.05 1.32
C LEU A 129 2.28 8.61 1.63
N ILE A 130 2.11 7.92 2.74
CA ILE A 130 0.82 7.41 3.22
C ILE A 130 0.44 8.16 4.49
N THR A 131 -0.74 8.78 4.45
CA THR A 131 -1.33 9.48 5.60
C THR A 131 -2.66 8.84 5.92
N ILE A 132 -2.88 8.41 7.15
CA ILE A 132 -4.14 7.84 7.62
C ILE A 132 -4.70 8.78 8.67
N VAL A 133 -5.87 9.33 8.41
CA VAL A 133 -6.55 10.34 9.23
C VAL A 133 -8.00 9.94 9.49
N GLU A 134 -8.72 10.72 10.28
CA GLU A 134 -10.15 10.54 10.48
C GLU A 134 -10.93 10.79 9.18
N ASN A 135 -12.08 10.15 9.07
CA ASN A 135 -12.95 10.29 7.91
C ASN A 135 -13.34 11.76 7.68
N GLY A 136 -13.14 12.24 6.46
CA GLY A 136 -13.38 13.62 6.05
C GLY A 136 -12.14 14.52 6.14
N GLU A 137 -11.09 14.12 6.86
CA GLU A 137 -9.84 14.89 6.93
C GLU A 137 -8.91 14.63 5.73
N GLY A 138 -9.20 13.61 4.91
CA GLY A 138 -8.42 13.30 3.71
C GLY A 138 -8.30 14.48 2.75
N HIS A 139 -9.36 15.28 2.58
CA HIS A 139 -9.31 16.51 1.76
C HIS A 139 -8.40 17.58 2.34
N THR A 140 -8.38 17.74 3.66
CA THR A 140 -7.45 18.66 4.34
C THR A 140 -6.00 18.25 4.10
N VAL A 141 -5.71 16.95 4.18
CA VAL A 141 -4.37 16.41 3.82
C VAL A 141 -4.01 16.78 2.38
N VAL A 142 -4.93 16.60 1.44
CA VAL A 142 -4.72 16.93 0.03
C VAL A 142 -4.49 18.41 -0.19
N ASP A 143 -5.25 19.27 0.47
CA ASP A 143 -5.12 20.74 0.34
C ASP A 143 -3.76 21.21 0.85
N ILE A 144 -3.34 20.74 2.03
CA ILE A 144 -2.01 21.05 2.58
C ILE A 144 -0.92 20.53 1.63
N ALA A 145 -1.06 19.32 1.13
CA ALA A 145 -0.09 18.74 0.21
C ALA A 145 0.04 19.57 -1.09
N ARG A 146 -1.08 20.05 -1.64
CA ARG A 146 -1.09 20.91 -2.83
C ARG A 146 -0.44 22.27 -2.57
N GLU A 147 -0.71 22.89 -1.45
CA GLU A 147 -0.09 24.16 -1.05
C GLU A 147 1.42 24.02 -0.94
N ASN A 148 1.91 22.81 -0.64
CA ASN A 148 3.32 22.46 -0.59
C ASN A 148 3.83 21.76 -1.87
N GLY A 149 3.10 21.89 -3.00
CA GLY A 149 3.56 21.52 -4.33
C GLY A 149 3.36 20.06 -4.73
N ALA A 150 2.49 19.31 -4.05
CA ALA A 150 2.09 17.97 -4.50
C ALA A 150 1.29 18.03 -5.80
N ALA A 151 1.60 17.16 -6.75
CA ALA A 151 0.95 17.10 -8.06
C ALA A 151 -0.48 16.53 -7.98
N GLY A 152 -0.72 15.60 -7.05
CA GLY A 152 -2.02 14.96 -6.85
C GLY A 152 -1.99 13.97 -5.70
N ALA A 153 -3.16 13.49 -5.32
CA ALA A 153 -3.32 12.49 -4.27
C ALA A 153 -4.50 11.56 -4.58
N THR A 154 -4.49 10.39 -3.97
CA THR A 154 -5.61 9.45 -4.00
C THR A 154 -6.10 9.20 -2.58
N ILE A 155 -7.39 9.41 -2.36
CA ILE A 155 -8.05 9.13 -1.09
C ILE A 155 -8.74 7.78 -1.19
N ILE A 156 -8.51 6.92 -0.22
CA ILE A 156 -9.10 5.59 -0.12
C ILE A 156 -9.80 5.49 1.23
N SER A 157 -11.08 5.10 1.22
CA SER A 157 -11.82 4.90 2.46
C SER A 157 -11.34 3.65 3.18
N ALA A 158 -11.09 3.79 4.46
CA ALA A 158 -10.64 2.73 5.35
C ALA A 158 -11.48 2.68 6.64
N MET A 159 -11.30 1.62 7.42
CA MET A 159 -11.85 1.49 8.77
C MET A 159 -10.71 1.21 9.74
N GLY A 160 -10.71 1.88 10.88
CA GLY A 160 -9.75 1.62 11.95
C GLY A 160 -10.17 0.45 12.83
N SER A 161 -9.22 -0.31 13.37
CA SER A 161 -9.49 -1.37 14.36
C SER A 161 -9.34 -0.90 15.81
N ALA A 162 -8.66 0.22 16.04
CA ALA A 162 -8.13 0.59 17.37
C ALA A 162 -9.15 1.15 18.38
N ASP A 163 -10.44 1.16 18.10
CA ASP A 163 -11.42 1.74 19.01
C ASP A 163 -12.52 0.74 19.40
N HIS A 164 -12.11 -0.35 20.08
CA HIS A 164 -13.05 -1.31 20.68
C HIS A 164 -13.69 -0.81 21.97
N SER A 165 -13.37 0.41 22.45
CA SER A 165 -13.93 0.95 23.68
C SER A 165 -15.32 1.58 23.52
N ALA A 166 -15.77 1.81 22.31
CA ALA A 166 -17.10 2.36 22.03
C ALA A 166 -18.12 1.25 21.73
N HIS A 167 -18.40 0.40 22.72
CA HIS A 167 -19.60 -0.43 22.69
C HIS A 167 -20.83 0.46 22.95
N VAL A 168 -21.49 0.88 21.90
CA VAL A 168 -22.83 1.48 22.01
C VAL A 168 -23.84 0.45 21.55
N PHE A 169 -24.60 -0.11 22.50
CA PHE A 169 -25.66 -1.10 22.24
C PHE A 169 -25.21 -2.39 21.53
N ASP A 170 -24.13 -3.03 21.97
CA ASP A 170 -23.61 -4.30 21.38
C ASP A 170 -23.16 -4.21 19.90
N PHE A 171 -22.96 -3.00 19.37
CA PHE A 171 -22.41 -2.82 18.01
C PHE A 171 -20.95 -2.38 18.09
N ASP A 172 -20.07 -3.13 17.41
CA ASP A 172 -18.67 -2.76 17.18
C ASP A 172 -18.67 -1.57 16.19
N ILE A 173 -18.43 -0.36 16.67
CA ILE A 173 -18.29 0.82 15.81
C ILE A 173 -16.82 0.93 15.41
N ASN A 174 -16.50 0.45 14.21
CA ASN A 174 -15.18 0.69 13.63
C ASN A 174 -15.13 2.13 13.09
N PRO A 175 -14.23 2.99 13.61
CA PRO A 175 -14.14 4.37 13.16
C PRO A 175 -13.70 4.41 11.69
N ARG A 176 -14.43 5.16 10.88
CA ARG A 176 -14.04 5.39 9.48
C ARG A 176 -12.78 6.22 9.43
N LYS A 177 -11.90 5.89 8.51
CA LYS A 177 -10.63 6.59 8.25
C LYS A 177 -10.50 6.90 6.77
N ASP A 178 -9.74 7.93 6.46
CA ASP A 178 -9.27 8.24 5.12
C ASP A 178 -7.78 7.89 5.03
N LEU A 179 -7.41 7.05 4.07
CA LEU A 179 -6.04 6.80 3.69
C LEU A 179 -5.73 7.66 2.47
N VAL A 180 -4.76 8.55 2.59
CA VAL A 180 -4.31 9.42 1.50
C VAL A 180 -2.95 8.93 1.02
N LEU A 181 -2.87 8.60 -0.27
CA LEU A 181 -1.66 8.16 -0.95
C LEU A 181 -1.17 9.28 -1.88
N LEU A 182 0.06 9.72 -1.66
CA LEU A 182 0.78 10.69 -2.50
C LEU A 182 2.08 10.05 -2.99
N ILE A 183 2.48 10.37 -4.22
CA ILE A 183 3.77 9.98 -4.75
C ILE A 183 4.52 11.24 -5.15
N SER A 184 5.76 11.36 -4.67
CA SER A 184 6.60 12.52 -4.90
C SER A 184 8.07 12.13 -4.90
N ASP A 185 8.93 13.01 -5.43
CA ASP A 185 10.36 12.91 -5.17
C ASP A 185 10.65 12.98 -3.67
N LYS A 186 11.80 12.42 -3.27
CA LYS A 186 12.17 12.28 -1.86
C LYS A 186 12.18 13.62 -1.12
N GLU A 187 12.81 14.65 -1.70
CA GLU A 187 12.95 15.95 -1.04
C GLU A 187 11.58 16.60 -0.79
N LYS A 188 10.70 16.49 -1.76
CA LYS A 188 9.33 16.97 -1.65
C LYS A 188 8.51 16.14 -0.67
N ALA A 189 8.69 14.82 -0.64
CA ALA A 189 8.02 13.95 0.32
C ALA A 189 8.39 14.31 1.76
N ASP A 190 9.66 14.59 2.03
CA ASP A 190 10.15 15.03 3.33
C ASP A 190 9.48 16.38 3.74
N SER A 191 9.45 17.36 2.83
CA SER A 191 8.81 18.66 3.06
C SER A 191 7.28 18.53 3.27
N LEU A 192 6.62 17.66 2.50
CA LEU A 192 5.20 17.37 2.64
C LEU A 192 4.88 16.75 4.00
N GLN A 193 5.72 15.81 4.43
CA GLN A 193 5.57 15.17 5.72
C GLN A 193 5.70 16.16 6.87
N GLU A 194 6.70 17.04 6.82
CA GLU A 194 6.87 18.10 7.82
C GLU A 194 5.66 19.05 7.87
N ALA A 195 5.15 19.48 6.72
CA ALA A 195 3.98 20.36 6.62
C ALA A 195 2.73 19.67 7.19
N LEU A 196 2.49 18.41 6.88
CA LEU A 196 1.37 17.63 7.40
C LEU A 196 1.49 17.41 8.91
N LEU A 197 2.67 17.06 9.41
CA LEU A 197 2.93 16.93 10.85
C LEU A 197 2.66 18.26 11.59
N ALA A 198 3.07 19.37 11.03
CA ALA A 198 2.83 20.68 11.63
C ALA A 198 1.34 21.03 11.68
N ALA A 199 0.59 20.74 10.59
CA ALA A 199 -0.83 21.06 10.49
C ALA A 199 -1.71 20.15 11.36
N PHE A 200 -1.38 18.86 11.45
CA PHE A 200 -2.14 17.89 12.25
C PHE A 200 -1.62 17.73 13.68
N ARG A 201 -0.64 18.51 14.09
CA ARG A 201 -0.12 18.47 15.46
C ARG A 201 -1.23 18.75 16.47
N THR A 202 -1.59 17.77 17.27
CA THR A 202 -2.67 17.83 18.24
C THR A 202 -2.30 17.09 19.52
N SER A 203 -2.89 17.49 20.64
CA SER A 203 -2.76 16.76 21.91
C SER A 203 -3.67 15.52 22.02
N THR A 204 -4.55 15.31 21.04
CA THR A 204 -5.49 14.19 21.07
C THR A 204 -4.84 12.94 20.46
N PRO A 205 -4.68 11.84 21.21
CA PRO A 205 -4.18 10.58 20.67
C PRO A 205 -5.11 9.99 19.60
N GLY A 206 -4.53 9.24 18.64
CA GLY A 206 -5.32 8.45 17.68
C GLY A 206 -5.80 9.21 16.43
N ARG A 207 -5.48 10.49 16.26
CA ARG A 207 -5.92 11.29 15.09
C ARG A 207 -5.34 10.85 13.77
N GLY A 208 -4.27 10.08 13.76
CA GLY A 208 -3.74 9.53 12.52
C GLY A 208 -2.25 9.24 12.59
N ILE A 209 -1.77 8.71 11.49
CA ILE A 209 -0.36 8.35 11.28
C ILE A 209 0.09 8.80 9.89
N ILE A 210 1.38 9.02 9.76
CA ILE A 210 2.03 9.32 8.49
C ILE A 210 3.35 8.55 8.40
N PHE A 211 3.64 8.02 7.22
CA PHE A 211 4.89 7.33 6.91
C PHE A 211 5.10 7.31 5.41
N SER A 212 6.32 7.05 4.99
CA SER A 212 6.64 6.87 3.58
C SER A 212 7.16 5.46 3.28
N LEU A 213 7.03 5.07 2.01
CA LEU A 213 7.49 3.80 1.48
C LEU A 213 8.52 4.05 0.37
N TYR A 214 9.48 3.14 0.23
CA TYR A 214 10.39 3.16 -0.91
C TYR A 214 9.62 2.88 -2.20
N VAL A 215 10.03 3.58 -3.27
CA VAL A 215 9.53 3.35 -4.63
C VAL A 215 10.74 3.21 -5.54
N THR A 216 10.85 2.08 -6.24
CA THR A 216 12.01 1.78 -7.09
C THR A 216 11.83 2.24 -8.52
N GLU A 217 10.60 2.20 -9.02
CA GLU A 217 10.28 2.53 -10.40
C GLU A 217 8.88 3.12 -10.49
N THR A 218 8.67 4.07 -11.40
CA THR A 218 7.39 4.77 -11.55
C THR A 218 7.00 4.96 -13.01
N LEU A 219 5.67 5.05 -13.26
CA LEU A 219 5.07 5.47 -14.52
C LEU A 219 3.98 6.52 -14.27
N GLY A 220 3.83 7.47 -15.19
CA GLY A 220 2.71 8.42 -15.20
C GLY A 220 2.78 9.51 -14.14
N ILE A 221 3.94 9.77 -13.53
CA ILE A 221 4.08 10.87 -12.57
C ILE A 221 4.15 12.20 -13.32
N MET A 222 3.23 13.10 -13.00
CA MET A 222 3.15 14.41 -13.64
C MET A 222 4.43 15.25 -13.39
N GLY A 223 5.02 15.75 -14.48
CA GLY A 223 6.21 16.62 -14.45
C GLY A 223 7.54 15.89 -14.51
N HIS A 224 7.56 14.58 -14.67
CA HIS A 224 8.77 13.80 -14.91
C HIS A 224 8.72 13.18 -16.31
N GLU A 225 9.62 13.65 -17.21
CA GLU A 225 9.71 13.16 -18.60
C GLU A 225 10.38 11.79 -18.72
N ASN A 226 11.01 11.29 -17.65
CA ASN A 226 11.72 10.02 -17.61
C ASN A 226 10.90 8.94 -16.90
N ASP A 227 9.75 8.62 -17.48
CA ASP A 227 9.03 7.41 -17.08
C ASP A 227 9.85 6.17 -17.49
N GLY A 228 10.18 5.33 -16.53
CA GLY A 228 10.55 3.94 -16.80
C GLY A 228 12.02 3.65 -17.09
N GLN A 229 12.97 4.41 -16.60
CA GLN A 229 14.31 3.85 -16.42
C GLN A 229 14.41 3.30 -14.98
N PRO A 230 14.65 1.98 -14.84
CA PRO A 230 15.04 1.46 -13.54
C PRO A 230 16.33 2.19 -13.18
N ASP A 231 16.28 2.88 -12.07
CA ASP A 231 17.48 3.51 -11.57
C ASP A 231 18.42 2.38 -11.14
N SER A 232 19.50 2.20 -11.90
CA SER A 232 20.48 1.11 -11.74
C SER A 232 21.39 1.33 -10.52
N GLY A 233 20.81 1.76 -9.43
CA GLY A 233 21.56 2.09 -8.24
C GLY A 233 21.28 1.14 -7.08
N ILE A 234 22.30 0.89 -6.32
CA ILE A 234 22.30 0.08 -5.11
C ILE A 234 21.69 0.90 -3.97
N TRP A 235 20.63 0.39 -3.36
CA TRP A 235 20.06 0.96 -2.14
C TRP A 235 20.97 0.70 -0.95
N ALA A 236 21.97 1.52 -0.70
CA ALA A 236 22.63 1.53 0.58
C ALA A 236 21.71 2.24 1.56
N SER A 237 21.03 1.45 2.35
CA SER A 237 20.21 1.90 3.44
C SER A 237 21.00 2.81 4.38
N THR A 238 20.61 4.07 4.47
CA THR A 238 20.67 4.74 5.76
C THR A 238 19.85 3.90 6.73
N ALA A 239 20.26 3.76 7.96
CA ALA A 239 19.76 2.90 9.03
C ALA A 239 18.38 2.24 8.84
N PRO A 240 18.21 0.96 9.18
CA PRO A 240 16.93 0.26 9.05
C PRO A 240 15.85 1.02 9.80
N SER A 241 14.69 1.21 9.18
CA SER A 241 13.55 1.82 9.85
C SER A 241 13.17 0.98 11.09
N PRO A 242 12.91 1.61 12.23
CA PRO A 242 12.45 0.91 13.42
C PRO A 242 11.02 0.37 13.28
N HIS A 243 10.36 0.67 12.16
CA HIS A 243 8.98 0.26 11.89
C HIS A 243 8.85 -0.49 10.56
N THR A 244 7.96 -1.49 10.57
CA THR A 244 7.57 -2.28 9.42
C THR A 244 6.08 -2.05 9.13
N VAL A 245 5.74 -1.89 7.87
CA VAL A 245 4.35 -1.99 7.39
C VAL A 245 4.08 -3.45 7.04
N LEU A 246 3.03 -4.00 7.62
CA LEU A 246 2.44 -5.27 7.18
C LEU A 246 1.18 -4.97 6.37
N LEU A 247 1.12 -5.51 5.17
CA LEU A 247 -0.06 -5.52 4.30
C LEU A 247 -0.59 -6.95 4.27
N VAL A 248 -1.71 -7.18 4.93
CA VAL A 248 -2.33 -8.50 5.06
C VAL A 248 -3.58 -8.56 4.22
N MET A 249 -3.53 -9.35 3.15
CA MET A 249 -4.70 -9.64 2.32
C MET A 249 -5.42 -10.86 2.87
N VAL A 250 -6.72 -10.73 3.11
CA VAL A 250 -7.53 -11.77 3.73
C VAL A 250 -8.94 -11.80 3.13
N ASN A 251 -9.58 -12.95 3.10
CA ASN A 251 -11.01 -13.03 2.77
C ASN A 251 -11.82 -12.25 3.82
N ARG A 252 -12.77 -11.43 3.36
CA ARG A 252 -13.50 -10.46 4.19
C ARG A 252 -14.11 -11.05 5.46
N PRO A 253 -14.76 -12.23 5.47
CA PRO A 253 -15.33 -12.81 6.70
C PRO A 253 -14.31 -13.11 7.79
N LYS A 254 -13.04 -13.34 7.42
CA LYS A 254 -11.95 -13.69 8.34
C LYS A 254 -11.18 -12.49 8.89
N THR A 255 -11.55 -11.27 8.53
CA THR A 255 -10.85 -10.04 8.92
C THR A 255 -10.80 -9.86 10.44
N LYS A 256 -11.90 -10.13 11.12
CA LYS A 256 -12.00 -9.95 12.58
C LYS A 256 -11.04 -10.88 13.34
N ASP A 257 -10.91 -12.12 12.90
CA ASP A 257 -10.03 -13.11 13.51
C ASP A 257 -8.55 -12.66 13.42
N ILE A 258 -8.15 -12.13 12.25
CA ILE A 258 -6.81 -11.58 12.04
C ILE A 258 -6.54 -10.42 12.99
N ILE A 259 -7.47 -9.47 13.08
CA ILE A 259 -7.32 -8.30 13.95
C ILE A 259 -7.18 -8.73 15.40
N GLN A 260 -8.06 -9.60 15.89
CA GLN A 260 -8.02 -10.09 17.27
C GLN A 260 -6.70 -10.81 17.58
N ALA A 261 -6.20 -11.64 16.66
CA ALA A 261 -4.94 -12.33 16.85
C ALA A 261 -3.75 -11.34 16.91
N CYS A 262 -3.74 -10.34 16.04
CA CYS A 262 -2.69 -9.31 16.03
C CYS A 262 -2.76 -8.40 17.27
N GLU A 263 -3.94 -8.05 17.76
CA GLU A 263 -4.13 -7.26 18.98
C GLU A 263 -3.68 -8.05 20.22
N ALA A 264 -3.98 -9.34 20.29
CA ALA A 264 -3.51 -10.21 21.36
C ALA A 264 -1.98 -10.31 21.41
N ALA A 265 -1.31 -10.12 20.28
CA ALA A 265 0.15 -10.04 20.14
C ALA A 265 0.70 -8.61 20.33
N GLY A 266 -0.11 -7.67 20.79
CA GLY A 266 0.31 -6.31 21.13
C GLY A 266 0.28 -5.32 19.97
N ASN A 267 -0.37 -5.63 18.84
CA ASN A 267 -0.61 -4.63 17.79
C ASN A 267 -1.64 -3.60 18.29
N MET A 268 -1.29 -2.31 18.19
CA MET A 268 -2.07 -1.21 18.74
C MET A 268 -3.09 -0.61 17.75
N GLY A 269 -3.19 -1.14 16.54
CA GLY A 269 -4.16 -0.67 15.57
C GLY A 269 -3.88 -1.09 14.14
N ALA A 270 -4.94 -1.18 13.36
CA ALA A 270 -4.91 -1.52 11.95
C ALA A 270 -5.87 -0.64 11.15
N SER A 271 -5.60 -0.49 9.87
CA SER A 271 -6.52 0.12 8.91
C SER A 271 -6.98 -0.93 7.93
N ILE A 272 -8.28 -1.10 7.80
CA ILE A 272 -8.93 -2.10 6.96
C ILE A 272 -9.45 -1.41 5.71
N ILE A 273 -9.04 -1.86 4.55
CA ILE A 273 -9.49 -1.37 3.26
C ILE A 273 -10.23 -2.48 2.52
N HIS A 274 -11.46 -2.18 2.10
CA HIS A 274 -12.28 -3.14 1.35
C HIS A 274 -11.88 -3.19 -0.10
N GLY A 275 -11.68 -4.40 -0.62
CA GLY A 275 -11.30 -4.63 -1.99
C GLY A 275 -11.96 -5.87 -2.61
N ARG A 276 -11.65 -6.10 -3.88
CA ARG A 276 -12.06 -7.26 -4.67
C ARG A 276 -10.80 -7.98 -5.15
N GLY A 277 -10.70 -9.26 -4.86
CA GLY A 277 -9.59 -10.10 -5.28
C GLY A 277 -9.87 -10.81 -6.59
N ILE A 278 -8.81 -11.02 -7.35
CA ILE A 278 -8.79 -11.84 -8.55
C ILE A 278 -7.81 -12.98 -8.31
N ARG A 279 -8.21 -14.20 -8.58
CA ARG A 279 -7.35 -15.38 -8.51
C ARG A 279 -7.37 -16.14 -9.81
N HIS A 280 -6.23 -16.66 -10.18
CA HIS A 280 -6.12 -17.71 -11.18
C HIS A 280 -6.72 -19.00 -10.59
N THR A 281 -7.84 -19.47 -11.09
CA THR A 281 -8.39 -20.75 -10.68
C THR A 281 -7.88 -21.84 -11.63
N ASP A 282 -6.90 -22.62 -11.18
CA ASP A 282 -6.47 -23.89 -11.81
C ASP A 282 -7.57 -24.95 -11.65
N ARG A 283 -8.71 -24.79 -12.32
CA ARG A 283 -9.67 -25.88 -12.46
C ARG A 283 -9.51 -26.53 -13.83
N PRO A 284 -9.01 -27.77 -13.89
CA PRO A 284 -8.94 -28.50 -15.15
C PRO A 284 -10.36 -28.77 -15.66
N GLY A 285 -10.70 -28.21 -16.83
CA GLY A 285 -11.87 -28.62 -17.61
C GLY A 285 -13.06 -27.64 -17.68
N GLY A 286 -12.91 -26.38 -17.34
CA GLY A 286 -14.01 -25.40 -17.46
C GLY A 286 -13.58 -24.14 -18.16
N PHE A 287 -14.45 -23.59 -18.99
CA PHE A 287 -14.34 -22.25 -19.52
C PHE A 287 -13.91 -21.30 -18.40
N PHE A 288 -12.77 -20.60 -18.56
CA PHE A 288 -12.21 -19.64 -17.62
C PHE A 288 -13.26 -18.57 -17.31
N ARG A 289 -13.93 -18.71 -16.18
CA ARG A 289 -14.63 -17.62 -15.54
C ARG A 289 -13.75 -17.19 -14.38
N GLU A 290 -12.91 -16.24 -14.64
CA GLU A 290 -12.22 -15.49 -13.61
C GLU A 290 -13.28 -14.78 -12.80
N SER A 291 -13.36 -15.12 -11.51
CA SER A 291 -14.37 -14.54 -10.64
C SER A 291 -13.74 -13.33 -9.95
N PHE A 292 -14.15 -12.12 -10.37
CA PHE A 292 -13.84 -10.86 -9.67
C PHE A 292 -14.61 -10.70 -8.36
N ASP A 293 -15.39 -11.69 -7.94
CA ASP A 293 -16.37 -11.55 -6.86
C ASP A 293 -15.86 -12.01 -5.50
N ILE A 294 -14.55 -12.21 -5.33
CA ILE A 294 -14.02 -12.55 -4.01
C ILE A 294 -13.84 -11.26 -3.22
N GLU A 295 -14.71 -11.01 -2.25
CA GLU A 295 -14.55 -9.91 -1.31
C GLU A 295 -13.30 -10.14 -0.45
N ARG A 296 -12.33 -9.26 -0.60
CA ARG A 296 -11.08 -9.28 0.15
C ARG A 296 -10.86 -7.98 0.89
N ASN A 297 -10.25 -8.08 2.05
CA ASN A 297 -9.78 -6.93 2.78
C ASN A 297 -8.26 -6.88 2.76
N MET A 298 -7.73 -5.67 2.67
CA MET A 298 -6.35 -5.37 3.04
C MET A 298 -6.36 -4.82 4.46
N ILE A 299 -5.57 -5.43 5.33
CA ILE A 299 -5.31 -4.92 6.67
C ILE A 299 -3.90 -4.33 6.66
N LEU A 300 -3.81 -3.02 6.85
CA LEU A 300 -2.55 -2.30 6.95
C LEU A 300 -2.23 -2.07 8.41
N MET A 301 -1.07 -2.54 8.85
CA MET A 301 -0.56 -2.37 10.21
C MET A 301 0.85 -1.78 10.15
N VAL A 302 1.15 -0.82 11.00
CA VAL A 302 2.52 -0.33 11.23
C VAL A 302 2.96 -0.81 12.61
N ILE A 303 3.96 -1.69 12.62
CA ILE A 303 4.46 -2.34 13.82
C ILE A 303 5.94 -2.01 14.03
N LYS A 304 6.43 -2.24 15.25
CA LYS A 304 7.88 -2.17 15.50
C LYS A 304 8.60 -3.31 14.81
N LYS A 305 9.81 -3.06 14.35
CA LYS A 305 10.61 -4.07 13.64
C LYS A 305 10.81 -5.34 14.46
N GLU A 306 10.96 -5.22 15.77
CA GLU A 306 11.14 -6.35 16.68
C GLU A 306 9.91 -7.28 16.75
N GLN A 307 8.71 -6.78 16.43
CA GLN A 307 7.46 -7.54 16.44
C GLN A 307 7.18 -8.26 15.11
N GLU A 308 7.95 -7.97 14.07
CA GLU A 308 7.66 -8.42 12.70
C GLU A 308 7.59 -9.95 12.59
N GLU A 309 8.62 -10.64 13.08
CA GLU A 309 8.69 -12.10 12.94
C GLU A 309 7.59 -12.81 13.72
N GLU A 310 7.34 -12.38 14.97
CA GLU A 310 6.26 -12.93 15.79
C GLU A 310 4.90 -12.74 15.10
N MET A 311 4.63 -11.54 14.59
CA MET A 311 3.38 -11.22 13.91
C MET A 311 3.17 -12.07 12.66
N ILE A 312 4.22 -12.23 11.85
CA ILE A 312 4.17 -13.06 10.65
C ILE A 312 3.94 -14.54 11.01
N GLN A 313 4.53 -15.04 12.08
CA GLN A 313 4.31 -16.43 12.53
C GLN A 313 2.86 -16.66 12.99
N ILE A 314 2.25 -15.71 13.70
CA ILE A 314 0.85 -15.77 14.10
C ILE A 314 -0.06 -15.83 12.86
N LEU A 315 0.17 -14.95 11.90
CA LEU A 315 -0.59 -14.90 10.66
C LEU A 315 -0.47 -16.22 9.86
N ARG A 316 0.75 -16.76 9.76
CA ARG A 316 0.98 -18.07 9.12
C ARG A 316 0.28 -19.22 9.84
N ALA A 317 0.24 -19.18 11.16
CA ALA A 317 -0.45 -20.22 11.94
C ALA A 317 -1.96 -20.20 11.68
N LEU A 318 -2.55 -19.00 11.56
CA LEU A 318 -3.95 -18.84 11.19
C LEU A 318 -4.23 -19.39 9.79
N ASP A 319 -3.44 -19.04 8.79
CA ASP A 319 -3.62 -19.51 7.42
C ASP A 319 -3.51 -21.04 7.30
N LYS A 320 -2.58 -21.64 8.04
CA LYS A 320 -2.44 -23.10 8.11
C LYS A 320 -3.62 -23.79 8.81
N SER A 321 -4.29 -23.11 9.74
CA SER A 321 -5.43 -23.66 10.47
C SER A 321 -6.71 -23.73 9.63
N ASP A 322 -6.86 -22.81 8.68
CA ASP A 322 -8.05 -22.74 7.84
C ASP A 322 -7.69 -22.07 6.48
N PRO A 323 -7.71 -22.84 5.38
CA PRO A 323 -7.44 -22.31 4.04
C PRO A 323 -8.38 -21.21 3.57
N ASP A 324 -9.55 -21.07 4.20
CA ASP A 324 -10.52 -20.02 3.88
C ASP A 324 -10.03 -18.60 4.24
N TYR A 325 -8.98 -18.48 5.05
CA TYR A 325 -8.31 -17.19 5.24
C TYR A 325 -7.75 -16.66 3.91
N ALA A 326 -7.21 -17.54 3.09
CA ALA A 326 -6.57 -17.23 1.82
C ALA A 326 -5.58 -16.06 1.98
N LEU A 327 -4.72 -16.19 2.96
CA LEU A 327 -3.91 -15.13 3.52
C LEU A 327 -2.70 -14.85 2.63
N SER A 328 -2.40 -13.57 2.41
CA SER A 328 -1.12 -13.15 1.85
C SER A 328 -0.60 -11.98 2.69
N VAL A 329 0.63 -12.11 3.17
CA VAL A 329 1.26 -11.11 4.04
C VAL A 329 2.48 -10.55 3.32
N SER A 330 2.51 -9.25 3.11
CA SER A 330 3.65 -8.52 2.57
C SER A 330 4.20 -7.58 3.63
N ALA A 331 5.52 -7.59 3.80
CA ALA A 331 6.21 -6.71 4.73
C ALA A 331 7.12 -5.73 4.00
N THR A 332 7.14 -4.48 4.42
CA THR A 332 8.05 -3.45 3.91
C THR A 332 8.40 -2.45 5.01
N TYR A 333 9.44 -1.62 4.80
CA TYR A 333 9.80 -0.59 5.78
C TYR A 333 8.80 0.56 5.78
N ALA A 334 8.41 1.01 6.99
CA ALA A 334 7.76 2.31 7.19
C ALA A 334 8.84 3.35 7.46
N LEU A 335 9.13 4.19 6.48
CA LEU A 335 10.12 5.25 6.63
C LEU A 335 9.47 6.43 7.35
N ASP A 336 10.24 7.08 8.21
CA ASP A 336 9.87 8.34 8.88
C ASP A 336 8.48 8.29 9.55
N PHE A 337 8.13 7.10 10.08
CA PHE A 337 6.84 6.89 10.74
C PHE A 337 6.64 7.87 11.89
N SER A 338 5.50 8.55 11.87
CA SER A 338 5.08 9.49 12.91
C SER A 338 3.58 9.40 13.19
N ARG A 339 3.22 9.69 14.42
CA ARG A 339 1.82 9.87 14.84
C ARG A 339 1.51 11.37 14.94
N PHE A 340 0.28 11.74 14.60
CA PHE A 340 -0.17 13.14 14.74
C PHE A 340 -0.42 13.58 16.18
N SER A 341 -0.38 12.68 17.15
CA SER A 341 -0.45 13.02 18.57
C SER A 341 0.92 13.36 19.12
N GLN A 342 1.01 14.40 19.94
CA GLN A 342 2.16 14.60 20.81
C GLN A 342 2.11 13.52 21.91
N THR A 343 2.91 12.47 21.79
CA THR A 343 3.31 11.67 22.94
C THR A 343 4.78 11.97 23.16
N GLU A 344 5.07 12.63 24.28
CA GLU A 344 6.43 12.66 24.82
C GLU A 344 6.93 11.24 25.08
#